data_8158da86fc77138f3d15e42f9a1c60f8
#
_entry.id   8158da86fc77138f3d15e42f9a1c60f8
#
_cell.length_a   1.000
_cell.length_b   1.000
_cell.length_c   1.000
_cell.angle_alpha   90.00
_cell.angle_beta   90.00
_cell.angle_gamma   90.00
#
_symmetry.space_group_name_H-M   'P 1'
#
loop_
_entity.id
_entity.type
_entity.pdbx_description
1 polymer ?
#
loop_
_entity_poly.entity_id
_entity_poly.type
_entity_poly.pdbx_seq_one_letter_code
_entity_poly.pdbx_strand_id
1 'polypeptide(L)'
;MVRSRDELDDALVAARREAEAAFGDERVFCERYVERPRHVEIQLLADAHGNVHALGERECSVQRRHQKVLEEAPSVAVDDALRCEMSDAAVTFARAIGYVNAGTAEFMLDGRDFYFLELNGRIQVEHPVTELVTGVDLVREQLRIAAGEPLQRDVTAPQGNAVEVRLYAEDPRTFLPQAGRITKLRLPSDIRVDAGVEEGDEVGTAYDPMIAKLIAYAPTRAGALGLLRAALDDTAVEGVTTNLPFLRWLVAHPALRAGDTTTAFLTEHPPLSQPPLRVADRVWRGAFRLNLPSPKPEPPPDLETSVDHGRGKEQSAVTAPMPGTVIRVLVSPGDEVQPRQPLVVLEAMKMETPLASPYAAVVRAVHVEEGAAVTAGTLLVELEE
;
A
#
# COMPACT_ATOMS: atom_id res chain seq x y z
N MET A 1 -1.21 -12.27 17.31
CA MET A 1 -1.18 -13.61 16.70
C MET A 1 -0.85 -14.62 17.78
N VAL A 2 -1.58 -15.74 17.83
CA VAL A 2 -1.38 -16.81 18.84
C VAL A 2 -0.96 -18.08 18.10
N ARG A 3 0.17 -18.67 18.47
CA ARG A 3 0.72 -19.91 17.84
C ARG A 3 0.62 -21.12 18.75
N SER A 4 0.43 -20.91 20.06
CA SER A 4 0.26 -21.96 21.05
C SER A 4 -0.87 -21.63 22.01
N ARG A 5 -1.38 -22.66 22.71
CA ARG A 5 -2.43 -22.48 23.71
C ARG A 5 -1.96 -21.63 24.89
N ASP A 6 -0.67 -21.73 25.22
CA ASP A 6 -0.09 -21.01 26.37
C ASP A 6 -0.02 -19.49 26.16
N GLU A 7 -0.02 -19.04 24.88
CA GLU A 7 -0.03 -17.62 24.51
C GLU A 7 -1.45 -17.01 24.50
N LEU A 8 -2.49 -17.84 24.56
CA LEU A 8 -3.87 -17.40 24.29
C LEU A 8 -4.39 -16.41 25.32
N ASP A 9 -4.17 -16.67 26.61
CA ASP A 9 -4.73 -15.86 27.69
C ASP A 9 -4.11 -14.46 27.70
N ASP A 10 -2.79 -14.35 27.53
CA ASP A 10 -2.08 -13.07 27.46
C ASP A 10 -2.49 -12.28 26.21
N ALA A 11 -2.63 -12.95 25.07
CA ALA A 11 -3.08 -12.35 23.83
C ALA A 11 -4.53 -11.84 23.91
N LEU A 12 -5.43 -12.57 24.56
CA LEU A 12 -6.81 -12.15 24.79
C LEU A 12 -6.88 -10.91 25.68
N VAL A 13 -6.10 -10.87 26.75
CA VAL A 13 -6.04 -9.69 27.65
C VAL A 13 -5.54 -8.47 26.89
N ALA A 14 -4.48 -8.63 26.08
CA ALA A 14 -3.93 -7.54 25.28
C ALA A 14 -4.95 -7.05 24.24
N ALA A 15 -5.58 -7.96 23.49
CA ALA A 15 -6.56 -7.63 22.46
C ALA A 15 -7.80 -6.93 23.04
N ARG A 16 -8.32 -7.39 24.19
CA ARG A 16 -9.46 -6.73 24.86
C ARG A 16 -9.14 -5.31 25.29
N ARG A 17 -7.95 -5.10 25.86
CA ARG A 17 -7.50 -3.75 26.23
C ARG A 17 -7.41 -2.82 25.03
N GLU A 18 -6.87 -3.32 23.93
CA GLU A 18 -6.77 -2.56 22.67
C GLU A 18 -8.15 -2.25 22.10
N ALA A 19 -9.05 -3.23 22.07
CA ALA A 19 -10.43 -3.05 21.59
C ALA A 19 -11.21 -2.04 22.44
N GLU A 20 -11.12 -2.12 23.78
CA GLU A 20 -11.75 -1.15 24.68
C GLU A 20 -11.20 0.26 24.44
N ALA A 21 -9.89 0.41 24.30
CA ALA A 21 -9.27 1.72 24.08
C ALA A 21 -9.64 2.34 22.73
N ALA A 22 -9.78 1.51 21.67
CA ALA A 22 -10.04 1.99 20.30
C ALA A 22 -11.54 2.15 20.00
N PHE A 23 -12.39 1.26 20.54
CA PHE A 23 -13.81 1.17 20.17
C PHE A 23 -14.78 1.35 21.33
N GLY A 24 -14.30 1.42 22.58
CA GLY A 24 -15.16 1.42 23.79
C GLY A 24 -15.90 0.10 24.00
N ASP A 25 -15.39 -1.00 23.47
CA ASP A 25 -15.97 -2.35 23.54
C ASP A 25 -14.85 -3.40 23.60
N GLU A 26 -14.77 -4.14 24.70
CA GLU A 26 -13.71 -5.15 24.91
C GLU A 26 -13.97 -6.49 24.22
N ARG A 27 -15.07 -6.65 23.48
CA ARG A 27 -15.40 -7.91 22.82
C ARG A 27 -14.41 -8.22 21.70
N VAL A 28 -13.81 -9.40 21.77
CA VAL A 28 -12.91 -9.93 20.77
C VAL A 28 -13.30 -11.36 20.39
N PHE A 29 -12.93 -11.77 19.20
CA PHE A 29 -13.12 -13.14 18.72
C PHE A 29 -11.83 -13.63 18.06
N CYS A 30 -11.72 -14.96 17.89
CA CYS A 30 -10.56 -15.57 17.26
C CYS A 30 -10.92 -15.97 15.82
N GLU A 31 -10.02 -15.63 14.90
CA GLU A 31 -10.11 -16.07 13.51
C GLU A 31 -8.90 -16.94 13.16
N ARG A 32 -9.05 -17.76 12.10
CA ARG A 32 -7.92 -18.51 11.56
C ARG A 32 -6.91 -17.54 10.96
N TYR A 33 -5.66 -17.64 11.39
CA TYR A 33 -4.56 -16.89 10.78
C TYR A 33 -3.96 -17.69 9.62
N VAL A 34 -3.86 -17.07 8.46
CA VAL A 34 -3.19 -17.62 7.27
C VAL A 34 -1.83 -16.95 7.15
N GLU A 35 -0.74 -17.73 7.20
CA GLU A 35 0.62 -17.17 7.35
C GLU A 35 1.13 -16.46 6.10
N ARG A 36 0.85 -17.02 4.91
CA ARG A 36 1.33 -16.49 3.62
C ARG A 36 0.21 -16.47 2.58
N PRO A 37 -0.91 -15.78 2.85
CA PRO A 37 -2.01 -15.75 1.92
C PRO A 37 -1.70 -14.85 0.72
N ARG A 38 -2.44 -15.09 -0.38
CA ARG A 38 -2.68 -14.08 -1.38
C ARG A 38 -3.94 -13.30 -0.99
N HIS A 39 -3.96 -12.03 -1.31
CA HIS A 39 -5.16 -11.22 -1.21
C HIS A 39 -5.82 -11.18 -2.59
N VAL A 40 -6.92 -11.89 -2.72
CA VAL A 40 -7.70 -11.98 -3.96
C VAL A 40 -9.11 -11.48 -3.67
N GLU A 41 -9.67 -10.70 -4.58
CA GLU A 41 -10.96 -10.07 -4.39
C GLU A 41 -11.84 -10.21 -5.64
N ILE A 42 -13.16 -10.35 -5.44
CA ILE A 42 -14.13 -10.48 -6.52
C ILE A 42 -14.91 -9.17 -6.67
N GLN A 43 -14.84 -8.57 -7.86
CA GLN A 43 -15.67 -7.41 -8.20
C GLN A 43 -17.12 -7.83 -8.41
N LEU A 44 -18.02 -7.15 -7.70
CA LEU A 44 -19.46 -7.37 -7.80
C LEU A 44 -20.16 -6.13 -8.38
N LEU A 45 -21.21 -6.39 -9.16
CA LEU A 45 -22.25 -5.43 -9.50
C LEU A 45 -23.61 -6.06 -9.18
N ALA A 46 -24.46 -5.30 -8.50
CA ALA A 46 -25.82 -5.75 -8.15
C ALA A 46 -26.83 -4.63 -8.39
N ASP A 47 -28.00 -4.97 -8.95
CA ASP A 47 -29.08 -4.02 -9.17
C ASP A 47 -30.24 -4.19 -8.18
N ALA A 48 -31.18 -3.26 -8.19
CA ALA A 48 -32.37 -3.32 -7.36
C ALA A 48 -33.41 -4.37 -7.85
N HIS A 49 -33.15 -5.07 -8.96
CA HIS A 49 -34.02 -6.10 -9.55
C HIS A 49 -33.59 -7.52 -9.14
N GLY A 50 -32.53 -7.65 -8.32
CA GLY A 50 -32.03 -8.92 -7.83
C GLY A 50 -30.97 -9.58 -8.74
N ASN A 51 -30.51 -8.88 -9.78
CA ASN A 51 -29.40 -9.36 -10.58
C ASN A 51 -28.09 -9.05 -9.83
N VAL A 52 -27.22 -10.05 -9.71
CA VAL A 52 -25.88 -9.92 -9.12
C VAL A 52 -24.89 -10.59 -10.04
N HIS A 53 -23.88 -9.84 -10.48
CA HIS A 53 -22.84 -10.31 -11.37
C HIS A 53 -21.48 -10.21 -10.69
N ALA A 54 -20.65 -11.23 -10.83
CA ALA A 54 -19.23 -11.21 -10.54
C ALA A 54 -18.46 -10.90 -11.83
N LEU A 55 -17.55 -9.93 -11.77
CA LEU A 55 -16.75 -9.45 -12.91
C LEU A 55 -15.31 -10.00 -12.92
N GLY A 56 -15.10 -11.14 -12.28
CA GLY A 56 -13.79 -11.75 -12.11
C GLY A 56 -13.04 -11.19 -10.90
N GLU A 57 -11.81 -11.70 -10.74
CA GLU A 57 -10.97 -11.38 -9.61
C GLU A 57 -9.88 -10.36 -9.94
N ARG A 58 -9.42 -9.71 -8.85
CA ARG A 58 -8.17 -8.96 -8.79
C ARG A 58 -7.26 -9.60 -7.75
N GLU A 59 -5.98 -9.59 -8.00
CA GLU A 59 -4.96 -9.91 -7.00
C GLU A 59 -4.34 -8.63 -6.45
N CYS A 60 -4.35 -8.49 -5.12
CA CYS A 60 -3.87 -7.32 -4.39
C CYS A 60 -2.86 -7.73 -3.30
N SER A 61 -2.09 -8.79 -3.53
CA SER A 61 -1.18 -9.37 -2.54
C SER A 61 0.00 -8.46 -2.21
N VAL A 62 0.47 -7.64 -3.17
CA VAL A 62 1.59 -6.73 -2.93
C VAL A 62 1.11 -5.52 -2.14
N GLN A 63 1.35 -5.57 -0.85
CA GLN A 63 0.85 -4.60 0.12
C GLN A 63 1.96 -4.11 1.03
N ARG A 64 1.79 -2.91 1.55
CA ARG A 64 2.61 -2.35 2.62
C ARG A 64 1.72 -1.95 3.79
N ARG A 65 1.90 -2.58 4.96
CA ARG A 65 1.07 -2.31 6.14
C ARG A 65 -0.44 -2.34 5.81
N HIS A 66 -0.86 -3.36 5.05
CA HIS A 66 -2.24 -3.54 4.55
C HIS A 66 -2.71 -2.51 3.51
N GLN A 67 -1.84 -1.64 3.02
CA GLN A 67 -2.12 -0.74 1.91
C GLN A 67 -1.65 -1.38 0.60
N LYS A 68 -2.57 -1.58 -0.33
CA LYS A 68 -2.30 -2.14 -1.67
C LYS A 68 -1.37 -1.19 -2.45
N VAL A 69 -0.40 -1.74 -3.17
CA VAL A 69 0.61 -0.98 -3.95
C VAL A 69 0.61 -1.36 -5.41
N LEU A 70 0.40 -2.65 -5.70
CA LEU A 70 0.26 -3.20 -7.04
C LEU A 70 -0.92 -4.16 -7.05
N GLU A 71 -1.77 -3.98 -8.04
CA GLU A 71 -2.95 -4.78 -8.30
C GLU A 71 -2.93 -5.32 -9.72
N GLU A 72 -3.43 -6.54 -9.91
CA GLU A 72 -3.51 -7.15 -11.24
C GLU A 72 -4.82 -7.93 -11.44
N ALA A 73 -5.25 -8.03 -12.68
CA ALA A 73 -6.36 -8.86 -13.12
C ALA A 73 -6.04 -9.51 -14.48
N PRO A 74 -6.33 -10.82 -14.65
CA PRO A 74 -6.68 -11.78 -13.61
C PRO A 74 -5.50 -12.18 -12.72
N SER A 75 -5.77 -12.83 -11.59
CA SER A 75 -4.73 -13.40 -10.71
C SER A 75 -4.05 -14.59 -11.36
N VAL A 76 -2.72 -14.67 -11.22
CA VAL A 76 -1.95 -15.84 -11.67
C VAL A 76 -2.19 -17.10 -10.84
N ALA A 77 -2.77 -16.94 -9.64
CA ALA A 77 -3.02 -18.03 -8.70
C ALA A 77 -4.41 -18.63 -8.85
N VAL A 78 -5.28 -18.02 -9.67
CA VAL A 78 -6.68 -18.40 -9.80
C VAL A 78 -6.93 -19.00 -11.17
N ASP A 79 -7.18 -20.31 -11.21
CA ASP A 79 -7.65 -21.00 -12.43
C ASP A 79 -9.16 -20.78 -12.64
N ASP A 80 -9.69 -21.20 -13.78
CA ASP A 80 -11.10 -20.99 -14.13
C ASP A 80 -12.07 -21.67 -13.15
N ALA A 81 -11.71 -22.82 -12.60
CA ALA A 81 -12.55 -23.53 -11.63
C ALA A 81 -12.60 -22.76 -10.31
N LEU A 82 -11.45 -22.34 -9.79
CA LEU A 82 -11.36 -21.55 -8.55
C LEU A 82 -12.04 -20.18 -8.71
N ARG A 83 -11.91 -19.56 -9.89
CA ARG A 83 -12.62 -18.29 -10.22
C ARG A 83 -14.13 -18.47 -10.12
N CYS A 84 -14.66 -19.57 -10.65
CA CYS A 84 -16.09 -19.86 -10.54
C CYS A 84 -16.50 -20.06 -9.06
N GLU A 85 -15.76 -20.86 -8.31
CA GLU A 85 -16.05 -21.12 -6.89
C GLU A 85 -16.05 -19.82 -6.04
N MET A 86 -15.04 -18.97 -6.20
CA MET A 86 -14.95 -17.67 -5.51
C MET A 86 -16.05 -16.71 -5.94
N SER A 87 -16.33 -16.65 -7.25
CA SER A 87 -17.42 -15.83 -7.80
C SER A 87 -18.78 -16.24 -7.27
N ASP A 88 -19.07 -17.54 -7.23
CA ASP A 88 -20.32 -18.08 -6.71
C ASP A 88 -20.49 -17.79 -5.21
N ALA A 89 -19.40 -17.90 -4.43
CA ALA A 89 -19.40 -17.54 -3.03
C ALA A 89 -19.74 -16.05 -2.82
N ALA A 90 -19.07 -15.17 -3.57
CA ALA A 90 -19.28 -13.73 -3.51
C ALA A 90 -20.72 -13.34 -3.93
N VAL A 91 -21.23 -13.90 -5.02
CA VAL A 91 -22.59 -13.68 -5.51
C VAL A 91 -23.62 -14.19 -4.50
N THR A 92 -23.39 -15.36 -3.92
CA THR A 92 -24.29 -15.94 -2.91
C THR A 92 -24.37 -15.04 -1.68
N PHE A 93 -23.23 -14.57 -1.20
CA PHE A 93 -23.17 -13.63 -0.08
C PHE A 93 -23.89 -12.32 -0.39
N ALA A 94 -23.61 -11.70 -1.55
CA ALA A 94 -24.23 -10.44 -1.95
C ALA A 94 -25.77 -10.56 -2.07
N ARG A 95 -26.27 -11.67 -2.61
CA ARG A 95 -27.71 -11.96 -2.68
C ARG A 95 -28.33 -12.13 -1.30
N ALA A 96 -27.64 -12.82 -0.39
CA ALA A 96 -28.16 -13.09 0.95
C ALA A 96 -28.37 -11.81 1.77
N ILE A 97 -27.55 -10.77 1.54
CA ILE A 97 -27.66 -9.48 2.22
C ILE A 97 -28.46 -8.43 1.44
N GLY A 98 -28.98 -8.78 0.25
CA GLY A 98 -29.69 -7.84 -0.62
C GLY A 98 -28.82 -6.69 -1.12
N TYR A 99 -27.54 -6.97 -1.44
CA TYR A 99 -26.58 -5.96 -1.87
C TYR A 99 -27.02 -5.29 -3.18
N VAL A 100 -26.82 -3.98 -3.29
CA VAL A 100 -27.06 -3.17 -4.50
C VAL A 100 -25.89 -2.25 -4.76
N ASN A 101 -25.53 -2.07 -6.02
CA ASN A 101 -24.45 -1.25 -6.57
C ASN A 101 -23.13 -2.02 -6.73
N ALA A 102 -22.03 -1.28 -6.97
CA ALA A 102 -20.69 -1.85 -7.07
C ALA A 102 -20.15 -2.20 -5.68
N GLY A 103 -19.64 -3.40 -5.52
CA GLY A 103 -19.00 -3.86 -4.29
C GLY A 103 -17.88 -4.85 -4.59
N THR A 104 -17.09 -5.16 -3.59
CA THR A 104 -15.96 -6.08 -3.71
C THR A 104 -15.94 -7.02 -2.52
N ALA A 105 -15.98 -8.32 -2.78
CA ALA A 105 -15.77 -9.35 -1.77
C ALA A 105 -14.28 -9.71 -1.72
N GLU A 106 -13.65 -9.47 -0.58
CA GLU A 106 -12.22 -9.74 -0.35
C GLU A 106 -12.00 -11.10 0.30
N PHE A 107 -10.96 -11.80 -0.14
CA PHE A 107 -10.60 -13.14 0.34
C PHE A 107 -9.10 -13.28 0.58
N MET A 108 -8.75 -14.09 1.59
CA MET A 108 -7.42 -14.64 1.75
C MET A 108 -7.34 -16.01 1.08
N LEU A 109 -6.46 -16.15 0.08
CA LEU A 109 -6.26 -17.36 -0.68
C LEU A 109 -4.98 -18.08 -0.23
N ASP A 110 -5.09 -19.36 0.15
CA ASP A 110 -4.00 -20.26 0.53
C ASP A 110 -4.06 -21.54 -0.33
N GLY A 111 -3.24 -21.61 -1.35
CA GLY A 111 -3.34 -22.65 -2.38
C GLY A 111 -4.67 -22.60 -3.12
N ARG A 112 -5.58 -23.54 -2.83
CA ARG A 112 -6.97 -23.55 -3.36
C ARG A 112 -8.03 -23.19 -2.31
N ASP A 113 -7.63 -23.12 -1.04
CA ASP A 113 -8.54 -22.74 0.05
C ASP A 113 -8.67 -21.22 0.09
N PHE A 114 -9.88 -20.69 0.09
CA PHE A 114 -10.11 -19.26 0.22
C PHE A 114 -11.02 -18.96 1.40
N TYR A 115 -10.73 -17.87 2.08
CA TYR A 115 -11.41 -17.44 3.30
C TYR A 115 -11.92 -16.03 3.10
N PHE A 116 -13.24 -15.84 3.30
CA PHE A 116 -13.86 -14.52 3.21
C PHE A 116 -13.28 -13.60 4.28
N LEU A 117 -12.87 -12.39 3.89
CA LEU A 117 -12.37 -11.37 4.78
C LEU A 117 -13.44 -10.31 5.05
N GLU A 118 -13.87 -9.60 4.01
CA GLU A 118 -14.87 -8.55 4.12
C GLU A 118 -15.56 -8.26 2.79
N LEU A 119 -16.67 -7.48 2.85
CA LEU A 119 -17.31 -6.87 1.68
C LEU A 119 -17.11 -5.35 1.74
N ASN A 120 -16.43 -4.79 0.76
CA ASN A 120 -16.33 -3.36 0.57
C ASN A 120 -17.54 -2.86 -0.23
N GLY A 121 -18.44 -2.12 0.44
CA GLY A 121 -19.69 -1.58 -0.14
C GLY A 121 -19.47 -0.30 -0.94
N ARG A 122 -18.44 -0.24 -1.77
CA ARG A 122 -18.04 0.92 -2.57
C ARG A 122 -17.19 0.49 -3.76
N ILE A 123 -16.99 1.40 -4.70
CA ILE A 123 -15.94 1.24 -5.71
C ILE A 123 -14.56 1.32 -5.05
N GLN A 124 -13.62 0.53 -5.51
CA GLN A 124 -12.25 0.51 -4.99
C GLN A 124 -11.28 1.23 -5.92
N VAL A 125 -10.11 1.61 -5.40
CA VAL A 125 -9.07 2.33 -6.16
C VAL A 125 -8.64 1.51 -7.38
N GLU A 126 -8.50 0.20 -7.21
CA GLU A 126 -8.03 -0.79 -8.17
C GLU A 126 -9.08 -1.29 -9.19
N HIS A 127 -10.27 -0.67 -9.23
CA HIS A 127 -11.30 -1.03 -10.22
C HIS A 127 -10.85 -0.96 -11.69
N PRO A 128 -9.89 -0.08 -12.08
CA PRO A 128 -9.47 0.04 -13.47
C PRO A 128 -8.93 -1.25 -14.08
N VAL A 129 -8.27 -2.13 -13.30
CA VAL A 129 -7.77 -3.40 -13.85
C VAL A 129 -8.92 -4.32 -14.27
N THR A 130 -10.04 -4.32 -13.52
CA THR A 130 -11.25 -5.04 -13.91
C THR A 130 -11.89 -4.43 -15.16
N GLU A 131 -11.99 -3.10 -15.23
CA GLU A 131 -12.55 -2.41 -16.40
C GLU A 131 -11.80 -2.75 -17.68
N LEU A 132 -10.45 -2.77 -17.63
CA LEU A 132 -9.64 -3.07 -18.79
C LEU A 132 -9.74 -4.52 -19.27
N VAL A 133 -9.89 -5.48 -18.37
CA VAL A 133 -10.00 -6.90 -18.77
C VAL A 133 -11.42 -7.32 -19.11
N THR A 134 -12.45 -6.59 -18.65
CA THR A 134 -13.86 -6.93 -18.91
C THR A 134 -14.53 -6.01 -19.94
N GLY A 135 -13.98 -4.82 -20.15
CA GLY A 135 -14.61 -3.78 -20.97
C GLY A 135 -15.82 -3.09 -20.32
N VAL A 136 -16.06 -3.35 -19.03
CA VAL A 136 -17.17 -2.76 -18.25
C VAL A 136 -16.69 -1.47 -17.59
N ASP A 137 -17.39 -0.37 -17.82
CA ASP A 137 -17.19 0.90 -17.09
C ASP A 137 -18.00 0.85 -15.78
N LEU A 138 -17.30 0.58 -14.68
CA LEU A 138 -17.92 0.38 -13.37
C LEU A 138 -18.60 1.63 -12.83
N VAL A 139 -18.03 2.79 -13.07
CA VAL A 139 -18.61 4.07 -12.63
C VAL A 139 -19.90 4.36 -13.40
N ARG A 140 -19.92 4.10 -14.69
CA ARG A 140 -21.12 4.21 -15.50
C ARG A 140 -22.21 3.24 -15.05
N GLU A 141 -21.84 2.00 -14.75
CA GLU A 141 -22.82 1.03 -14.24
C GLU A 141 -23.36 1.44 -12.86
N GLN A 142 -22.54 2.01 -11.98
CA GLN A 142 -23.03 2.56 -10.71
C GLN A 142 -24.10 3.64 -10.92
N LEU A 143 -23.90 4.54 -11.87
CA LEU A 143 -24.88 5.60 -12.21
C LEU A 143 -26.18 5.01 -12.80
N ARG A 144 -26.07 4.00 -13.65
CA ARG A 144 -27.23 3.29 -14.23
C ARG A 144 -28.04 2.56 -13.18
N ILE A 145 -27.37 1.83 -12.29
CA ILE A 145 -28.02 1.15 -11.16
C ILE A 145 -28.73 2.17 -10.27
N ALA A 146 -28.07 3.27 -9.94
CA ALA A 146 -28.66 4.36 -9.14
C ALA A 146 -29.87 5.01 -9.84
N ALA A 147 -29.92 5.02 -11.16
CA ALA A 147 -31.07 5.45 -11.95
C ALA A 147 -32.22 4.39 -12.01
N GLY A 148 -32.02 3.21 -11.41
CA GLY A 148 -33.00 2.12 -11.39
C GLY A 148 -32.97 1.23 -12.62
N GLU A 149 -31.93 1.34 -13.46
CA GLU A 149 -31.78 0.49 -14.63
C GLU A 149 -31.30 -0.94 -14.21
N PRO A 150 -31.79 -2.00 -14.87
CA PRO A 150 -31.30 -3.34 -14.62
C PRO A 150 -29.90 -3.54 -15.22
N LEU A 151 -29.11 -4.40 -14.57
CA LEU A 151 -27.82 -4.85 -15.11
C LEU A 151 -28.02 -5.56 -16.46
N GLN A 152 -27.13 -5.25 -17.41
CA GLN A 152 -27.11 -5.97 -18.69
C GLN A 152 -26.59 -7.40 -18.46
N ARG A 153 -27.18 -8.38 -19.19
CA ARG A 153 -26.89 -9.82 -18.95
C ARG A 153 -25.52 -10.29 -19.44
N ASP A 154 -24.86 -9.54 -20.32
CA ASP A 154 -23.65 -9.99 -20.98
C ASP A 154 -22.41 -9.42 -20.28
N VAL A 155 -22.00 -10.04 -19.18
CA VAL A 155 -20.68 -9.88 -18.63
C VAL A 155 -19.74 -10.81 -19.39
N THR A 156 -18.83 -10.25 -20.18
CA THR A 156 -17.83 -11.03 -20.90
C THR A 156 -16.77 -11.54 -19.92
N ALA A 157 -16.29 -12.77 -20.16
CA ALA A 157 -15.15 -13.29 -19.41
C ALA A 157 -13.94 -12.36 -19.57
N PRO A 158 -13.12 -12.17 -18.52
CA PRO A 158 -11.93 -11.34 -18.58
C PRO A 158 -11.03 -11.68 -19.76
N GLN A 159 -10.56 -10.69 -20.50
CA GLN A 159 -9.67 -10.83 -21.65
C GLN A 159 -8.36 -10.12 -21.38
N GLY A 160 -7.23 -10.75 -21.70
CA GLY A 160 -5.91 -10.16 -21.49
C GLY A 160 -5.51 -10.05 -20.02
N ASN A 161 -4.62 -9.11 -19.73
CA ASN A 161 -4.10 -8.86 -18.38
C ASN A 161 -3.92 -7.35 -18.15
N ALA A 162 -4.34 -6.87 -17.01
CA ALA A 162 -4.10 -5.51 -16.58
C ALA A 162 -3.32 -5.48 -15.27
N VAL A 163 -2.41 -4.54 -15.13
CA VAL A 163 -1.64 -4.30 -13.90
C VAL A 163 -1.66 -2.82 -13.59
N GLU A 164 -1.99 -2.51 -12.34
CA GLU A 164 -2.04 -1.15 -11.79
C GLU A 164 -0.96 -0.98 -10.72
N VAL A 165 -0.39 0.22 -10.64
CA VAL A 165 0.40 0.66 -9.49
C VAL A 165 -0.03 2.04 -9.07
N ARG A 166 0.13 2.32 -7.77
CA ARG A 166 -0.22 3.61 -7.16
C ARG A 166 1.01 4.47 -6.97
N LEU A 167 1.05 5.60 -7.67
CA LEU A 167 2.09 6.61 -7.51
C LEU A 167 1.71 7.53 -6.37
N TYR A 168 2.48 7.48 -5.28
CA TYR A 168 2.29 8.28 -4.07
C TYR A 168 3.37 9.31 -3.87
N ALA A 169 3.02 10.45 -3.28
CA ALA A 169 3.98 11.37 -2.68
C ALA A 169 4.49 10.78 -1.35
N GLU A 170 5.48 9.91 -1.44
CA GLU A 170 6.06 9.16 -0.31
C GLU A 170 7.57 9.00 -0.50
N ASP A 171 8.30 9.02 0.60
CA ASP A 171 9.71 8.63 0.58
C ASP A 171 9.84 7.13 0.24
N PRO A 172 10.60 6.75 -0.81
CA PRO A 172 10.67 5.37 -1.29
C PRO A 172 11.39 4.41 -0.34
N ARG A 173 12.00 4.89 0.73
CA ARG A 173 12.73 4.09 1.73
C ARG A 173 11.95 3.92 3.00
N THR A 174 11.47 5.03 3.56
CA THR A 174 10.73 5.04 4.83
C THR A 174 9.24 4.83 4.63
N PHE A 175 8.76 5.08 3.40
CA PHE A 175 7.35 5.12 3.03
C PHE A 175 6.54 6.15 3.84
N LEU A 176 7.22 7.17 4.34
CA LEU A 176 6.52 8.26 5.00
C LEU A 176 5.93 9.20 3.95
N PRO A 177 4.68 9.66 4.14
CA PRO A 177 4.06 10.62 3.26
C PRO A 177 4.87 11.91 3.17
N GLN A 178 4.87 12.50 1.98
CA GLN A 178 5.56 13.74 1.68
C GLN A 178 4.55 14.79 1.23
N ALA A 179 4.67 15.99 1.78
CA ALA A 179 3.90 17.14 1.33
C ALA A 179 4.80 18.06 0.50
N GLY A 180 4.24 18.78 -0.46
CA GLY A 180 4.98 19.74 -1.25
C GLY A 180 4.30 20.09 -2.56
N ARG A 181 4.85 21.09 -3.25
CA ARG A 181 4.36 21.54 -4.53
C ARG A 181 4.98 20.73 -5.67
N ILE A 182 4.14 20.24 -6.57
CA ILE A 182 4.58 19.58 -7.80
C ILE A 182 5.09 20.65 -8.77
N THR A 183 6.39 20.72 -8.98
CA THR A 183 7.00 21.70 -9.89
C THR A 183 7.11 21.19 -11.31
N LYS A 184 7.03 19.87 -11.52
CA LYS A 184 6.97 19.23 -12.82
C LYS A 184 6.25 17.90 -12.71
N LEU A 185 5.32 17.67 -13.64
CA LEU A 185 4.59 16.42 -13.74
C LEU A 185 4.62 15.92 -15.19
N ARG A 186 5.27 14.80 -15.43
CA ARG A 186 5.20 14.08 -16.70
C ARG A 186 4.66 12.68 -16.45
N LEU A 187 3.46 12.42 -16.97
CA LEU A 187 2.81 11.13 -16.92
C LEU A 187 2.84 10.47 -18.30
N PRO A 188 2.88 9.12 -18.39
CA PRO A 188 2.90 8.42 -19.66
C PRO A 188 1.57 8.56 -20.40
N SER A 189 1.60 8.49 -21.75
CA SER A 189 0.41 8.55 -22.61
C SER A 189 0.02 7.20 -23.21
N ASP A 190 0.89 6.19 -23.11
CA ASP A 190 0.72 4.91 -23.79
C ASP A 190 -0.05 3.88 -22.97
N ILE A 191 -0.41 4.23 -21.73
CA ILE A 191 -1.22 3.45 -20.82
C ILE A 191 -2.34 4.30 -20.23
N ARG A 192 -3.31 3.68 -19.55
CA ARG A 192 -4.30 4.44 -18.79
C ARG A 192 -3.65 5.08 -17.57
N VAL A 193 -3.94 6.34 -17.35
CA VAL A 193 -3.52 7.12 -16.18
C VAL A 193 -4.73 7.80 -15.58
N ASP A 194 -5.01 7.51 -14.32
CA ASP A 194 -6.02 8.21 -13.54
C ASP A 194 -5.28 9.11 -12.53
N ALA A 195 -5.17 10.40 -12.82
CA ALA A 195 -4.45 11.37 -11.99
C ALA A 195 -5.41 12.30 -11.27
N GLY A 196 -5.08 12.64 -10.02
CA GLY A 196 -5.83 13.57 -9.19
C GLY A 196 -5.18 14.95 -9.04
N VAL A 197 -4.01 15.17 -9.69
CA VAL A 197 -3.22 16.40 -9.57
C VAL A 197 -2.65 16.81 -10.92
N GLU A 198 -2.32 18.09 -11.05
CA GLU A 198 -1.65 18.69 -12.20
C GLU A 198 -0.31 19.35 -11.79
N GLU A 199 0.47 19.74 -12.79
CA GLU A 199 1.70 20.51 -12.55
C GLU A 199 1.35 21.87 -11.92
N GLY A 200 1.97 22.18 -10.79
CA GLY A 200 1.71 23.38 -10.01
C GLY A 200 0.85 23.15 -8.78
N ASP A 201 0.18 22.01 -8.67
CA ASP A 201 -0.62 21.64 -7.50
C ASP A 201 0.22 21.36 -6.27
N GLU A 202 -0.42 21.40 -5.11
CA GLU A 202 0.20 21.11 -3.82
C GLU A 202 -0.38 19.81 -3.24
N VAL A 203 0.50 18.85 -2.95
CA VAL A 203 0.14 17.66 -2.18
C VAL A 203 0.17 18.05 -0.71
N GLY A 204 -1.01 18.10 -0.10
CA GLY A 204 -1.18 18.46 1.31
C GLY A 204 -1.19 17.25 2.24
N THR A 205 -1.46 17.50 3.53
CA THR A 205 -1.52 16.48 4.58
C THR A 205 -2.95 16.05 4.93
N ALA A 206 -3.95 16.73 4.37
CA ALA A 206 -5.36 16.51 4.70
C ALA A 206 -5.99 15.30 3.99
N TYR A 207 -5.39 14.85 2.90
CA TYR A 207 -5.88 13.76 2.06
C TYR A 207 -4.79 12.70 1.85
N ASP A 208 -5.21 11.57 1.23
CA ASP A 208 -4.29 10.52 0.78
C ASP A 208 -3.25 11.11 -0.20
N PRO A 209 -1.95 10.79 -0.06
CA PRO A 209 -0.88 11.36 -0.87
C PRO A 209 -0.80 10.77 -2.29
N MET A 210 -1.82 10.11 -2.78
CA MET A 210 -1.85 9.51 -4.11
C MET A 210 -1.88 10.58 -5.20
N ILE A 211 -0.86 10.54 -6.06
CA ILE A 211 -0.70 11.44 -7.21
C ILE A 211 -1.49 10.91 -8.41
N ALA A 212 -1.26 9.63 -8.73
CA ALA A 212 -1.88 8.97 -9.87
C ALA A 212 -1.87 7.45 -9.72
N LYS A 213 -2.75 6.80 -10.49
CA LYS A 213 -2.68 5.37 -10.80
C LYS A 213 -2.14 5.23 -12.22
N LEU A 214 -1.24 4.27 -12.41
CA LEU A 214 -0.69 3.91 -13.71
C LEU A 214 -1.13 2.49 -14.03
N ILE A 215 -1.94 2.31 -15.08
CA ILE A 215 -2.61 1.05 -15.39
C ILE A 215 -2.24 0.61 -16.81
N ALA A 216 -1.53 -0.51 -16.92
CA ALA A 216 -1.13 -1.09 -18.20
C ALA A 216 -1.97 -2.32 -18.52
N TYR A 217 -2.39 -2.45 -19.77
CA TYR A 217 -3.12 -3.60 -20.31
C TYR A 217 -2.41 -4.21 -21.49
N ALA A 218 -2.36 -5.54 -21.56
CA ALA A 218 -1.86 -6.28 -22.72
C ALA A 218 -2.52 -7.66 -22.83
N PRO A 219 -2.43 -8.35 -24.00
CA PRO A 219 -2.91 -9.71 -24.13
C PRO A 219 -2.26 -10.72 -23.17
N THR A 220 -1.06 -10.42 -22.66
CA THR A 220 -0.34 -11.27 -21.72
C THR A 220 0.15 -10.47 -20.52
N ARG A 221 0.24 -11.12 -19.35
CA ARG A 221 0.77 -10.52 -18.11
C ARG A 221 2.19 -9.96 -18.29
N ALA A 222 3.05 -10.70 -18.97
CA ALA A 222 4.42 -10.25 -19.25
C ALA A 222 4.42 -8.97 -20.11
N GLY A 223 3.50 -8.86 -21.08
CA GLY A 223 3.29 -7.67 -21.88
C GLY A 223 2.82 -6.48 -21.05
N ALA A 224 1.81 -6.67 -20.16
CA ALA A 224 1.30 -5.62 -19.28
C ALA A 224 2.41 -5.11 -18.34
N LEU A 225 3.16 -6.00 -17.69
CA LEU A 225 4.32 -5.63 -16.85
C LEU A 225 5.43 -4.92 -17.65
N GLY A 226 5.63 -5.30 -18.92
CA GLY A 226 6.59 -4.64 -19.82
C GLY A 226 6.18 -3.20 -20.15
N LEU A 227 4.91 -2.99 -20.49
CA LEU A 227 4.34 -1.66 -20.73
C LEU A 227 4.37 -0.78 -19.49
N LEU A 228 3.96 -1.33 -18.32
CA LEU A 228 3.99 -0.61 -17.05
C LEU A 228 5.40 -0.17 -16.68
N ARG A 229 6.40 -1.04 -16.90
CA ARG A 229 7.79 -0.68 -16.67
C ARG A 229 8.25 0.48 -17.55
N ALA A 230 7.96 0.43 -18.85
CA ALA A 230 8.29 1.52 -19.77
C ALA A 230 7.62 2.83 -19.36
N ALA A 231 6.34 2.76 -18.97
CA ALA A 231 5.58 3.88 -18.49
C ALA A 231 6.17 4.50 -17.20
N LEU A 232 6.58 3.67 -16.25
CA LEU A 232 7.26 4.12 -15.03
C LEU A 232 8.61 4.78 -15.34
N ASP A 233 9.35 4.30 -16.36
CA ASP A 233 10.62 4.89 -16.78
C ASP A 233 10.42 6.26 -17.45
N ASP A 234 9.29 6.46 -18.14
CA ASP A 234 8.91 7.75 -18.74
C ASP A 234 8.28 8.74 -17.74
N THR A 235 7.77 8.27 -16.62
CA THR A 235 7.16 9.11 -15.57
C THR A 235 8.22 9.96 -14.86
N ALA A 236 7.93 11.25 -14.66
CA ALA A 236 8.76 12.16 -13.87
C ALA A 236 7.90 13.08 -12.99
N VAL A 237 8.26 13.16 -11.71
CA VAL A 237 7.65 14.09 -10.74
C VAL A 237 8.79 14.83 -10.05
N GLU A 238 8.72 16.18 -10.05
CA GLU A 238 9.70 17.04 -9.36
C GLU A 238 8.98 17.96 -8.37
N GLY A 239 9.67 18.39 -7.33
CA GLY A 239 9.15 19.26 -6.27
C GLY A 239 8.63 18.50 -5.05
N VAL A 240 8.23 17.25 -5.22
CA VAL A 240 7.81 16.35 -4.12
C VAL A 240 8.50 14.99 -4.28
N THR A 241 8.88 14.38 -3.16
CA THR A 241 9.45 13.03 -3.17
C THR A 241 8.35 12.01 -3.39
N THR A 242 8.60 11.01 -4.25
CA THR A 242 7.61 9.98 -4.60
C THR A 242 8.14 8.57 -4.43
N ASN A 243 7.23 7.59 -4.36
CA ASN A 243 7.55 6.17 -4.35
C ASN A 243 7.94 5.63 -5.74
N LEU A 244 8.09 6.45 -6.77
CA LEU A 244 8.42 6.04 -8.13
C LEU A 244 9.68 5.15 -8.24
N PRO A 245 10.80 5.40 -7.50
CA PRO A 245 11.94 4.49 -7.51
C PRO A 245 11.61 3.10 -6.96
N PHE A 246 10.76 3.03 -5.95
CA PHE A 246 10.26 1.77 -5.39
C PHE A 246 9.38 1.02 -6.40
N LEU A 247 8.45 1.69 -7.08
CA LEU A 247 7.61 1.08 -8.11
C LEU A 247 8.42 0.50 -9.27
N ARG A 248 9.47 1.20 -9.71
CA ARG A 248 10.40 0.72 -10.73
C ARG A 248 11.15 -0.54 -10.29
N TRP A 249 11.57 -0.59 -9.03
CA TRP A 249 12.17 -1.78 -8.44
C TRP A 249 11.17 -2.93 -8.38
N LEU A 250 9.95 -2.68 -7.91
CA LEU A 250 8.90 -3.66 -7.72
C LEU A 250 8.54 -4.37 -9.04
N VAL A 251 8.23 -3.60 -10.09
CA VAL A 251 7.83 -4.14 -11.42
C VAL A 251 8.98 -4.91 -12.10
N ALA A 252 10.23 -4.59 -11.74
CA ALA A 252 11.40 -5.32 -12.23
C ALA A 252 11.72 -6.58 -11.43
N HIS A 253 11.13 -6.74 -10.22
CA HIS A 253 11.50 -7.81 -9.30
C HIS A 253 11.19 -9.21 -9.86
N PRO A 254 12.14 -10.16 -9.81
CA PRO A 254 11.95 -11.49 -10.41
C PRO A 254 10.76 -12.27 -9.83
N ALA A 255 10.56 -12.23 -8.51
CA ALA A 255 9.44 -12.92 -7.86
C ALA A 255 8.08 -12.34 -8.29
N LEU A 256 7.95 -11.01 -8.42
CA LEU A 256 6.74 -10.40 -8.98
C LEU A 256 6.48 -10.88 -10.41
N ARG A 257 7.52 -10.88 -11.26
CA ARG A 257 7.42 -11.30 -12.65
C ARG A 257 7.05 -12.78 -12.78
N ALA A 258 7.53 -13.62 -11.84
CA ALA A 258 7.16 -15.03 -11.74
C ALA A 258 5.74 -15.25 -11.19
N GLY A 259 5.10 -14.24 -10.63
CA GLY A 259 3.80 -14.36 -9.96
C GLY A 259 3.89 -14.98 -8.57
N ASP A 260 5.07 -15.02 -7.97
CA ASP A 260 5.28 -15.47 -6.59
C ASP A 260 5.03 -14.28 -5.64
N THR A 261 3.76 -14.00 -5.41
CA THR A 261 3.29 -12.87 -4.61
C THR A 261 2.43 -13.36 -3.44
N THR A 262 2.67 -12.82 -2.26
CA THR A 262 1.86 -13.01 -1.06
C THR A 262 1.75 -11.69 -0.31
N THR A 263 0.90 -11.61 0.71
CA THR A 263 0.82 -10.41 1.57
C THR A 263 2.12 -10.13 2.33
N ALA A 264 3.01 -11.11 2.43
CA ALA A 264 4.34 -10.97 3.02
C ALA A 264 5.43 -10.53 2.03
N PHE A 265 5.08 -10.28 0.75
CA PHE A 265 6.04 -10.03 -0.34
C PHE A 265 7.11 -8.98 0.02
N LEU A 266 6.72 -7.82 0.54
CA LEU A 266 7.68 -6.76 0.89
C LEU A 266 8.53 -7.07 2.12
N THR A 267 8.05 -7.93 3.01
CA THR A 267 8.83 -8.42 4.16
C THR A 267 9.85 -9.46 3.73
N GLU A 268 9.48 -10.33 2.79
CA GLU A 268 10.36 -11.36 2.24
C GLU A 268 11.39 -10.78 1.25
N HIS A 269 11.02 -9.69 0.58
CA HIS A 269 11.85 -8.98 -0.41
C HIS A 269 11.96 -7.50 -0.06
N PRO A 270 12.68 -7.13 0.99
CA PRO A 270 12.77 -5.73 1.41
C PRO A 270 13.43 -4.87 0.34
N PRO A 271 12.74 -3.85 -0.18
CA PRO A 271 13.21 -3.05 -1.32
C PRO A 271 14.46 -2.22 -1.00
N LEU A 272 14.74 -2.00 0.28
CA LEU A 272 15.84 -1.17 0.76
C LEU A 272 17.16 -1.92 0.92
N SER A 273 17.12 -3.27 0.90
CA SER A 273 18.33 -4.11 0.98
C SER A 273 19.15 -4.11 -0.32
N GLN A 274 18.56 -3.66 -1.43
CA GLN A 274 19.25 -3.48 -2.70
C GLN A 274 19.05 -2.05 -3.20
N PRO A 275 20.07 -1.21 -3.18
CA PRO A 275 19.98 0.09 -3.82
C PRO A 275 19.59 -0.13 -5.28
N PRO A 276 18.65 0.67 -5.84
CA PRO A 276 18.29 0.55 -7.24
C PRO A 276 19.55 0.65 -8.07
N LEU A 277 19.80 -0.35 -8.92
CA LEU A 277 20.93 -0.43 -9.86
C LEU A 277 20.83 0.71 -10.90
N ARG A 278 20.96 1.95 -10.44
CA ARG A 278 20.97 3.15 -11.29
C ARG A 278 22.34 3.75 -11.46
N VAL A 279 23.37 2.96 -11.48
CA VAL A 279 24.71 3.51 -11.73
C VAL A 279 25.14 3.35 -13.21
N ALA A 280 24.48 2.50 -13.99
CA ALA A 280 25.05 2.11 -15.28
C ALA A 280 24.70 3.01 -16.46
N ASP A 281 23.50 3.55 -16.59
CA ASP A 281 23.08 4.09 -17.89
C ASP A 281 23.66 5.47 -18.24
N ARG A 282 24.05 6.28 -17.28
CA ARG A 282 24.67 7.59 -17.55
C ARG A 282 26.19 7.54 -17.63
N VAL A 283 26.83 6.67 -16.88
CA VAL A 283 28.31 6.52 -16.87
C VAL A 283 28.81 5.87 -18.15
N TRP A 284 27.99 5.00 -18.77
CA TRP A 284 28.39 4.27 -19.98
C TRP A 284 28.21 5.04 -21.29
N ARG A 285 27.44 6.13 -21.29
CA ARG A 285 27.27 6.96 -22.51
C ARG A 285 28.48 7.83 -22.87
N GLY A 286 29.45 7.93 -21.98
CA GLY A 286 30.63 8.80 -22.19
C GLY A 286 32.00 8.13 -22.11
N ALA A 287 32.10 6.88 -21.67
CA ALA A 287 33.39 6.20 -21.49
C ALA A 287 33.33 4.76 -22.02
N PHE A 288 33.84 4.56 -23.21
CA PHE A 288 34.05 3.23 -23.80
C PHE A 288 35.17 2.53 -23.02
N ARG A 289 34.88 1.54 -22.19
CA ARG A 289 35.86 0.68 -21.53
C ARG A 289 35.76 -0.73 -22.04
N LEU A 290 36.53 -1.03 -23.06
CA LEU A 290 36.79 -2.40 -23.51
C LEU A 290 37.75 -3.08 -22.51
N ASN A 291 37.37 -4.23 -21.97
CA ASN A 291 38.22 -5.16 -21.21
C ASN A 291 38.64 -4.72 -19.79
N LEU A 292 37.90 -3.88 -19.08
CA LEU A 292 38.08 -3.72 -17.65
C LEU A 292 37.03 -4.54 -16.88
N PRO A 293 37.40 -5.21 -15.76
CA PRO A 293 36.43 -5.87 -14.92
C PRO A 293 35.40 -4.84 -14.42
N SER A 294 34.15 -5.24 -14.34
CA SER A 294 33.09 -4.41 -13.77
C SER A 294 33.50 -3.94 -12.39
N PRO A 295 33.39 -2.64 -12.07
CA PRO A 295 33.61 -2.18 -10.72
C PRO A 295 32.72 -2.97 -9.77
N LYS A 296 33.25 -3.42 -8.65
CA LYS A 296 32.42 -4.03 -7.60
C LYS A 296 31.32 -3.03 -7.27
N PRO A 297 30.04 -3.47 -7.18
CA PRO A 297 28.99 -2.59 -6.69
C PRO A 297 29.41 -2.04 -5.33
N GLU A 298 29.13 -0.76 -5.09
CA GLU A 298 29.29 -0.20 -3.74
C GLU A 298 28.49 -1.05 -2.76
N PRO A 299 29.01 -1.33 -1.57
CA PRO A 299 28.24 -2.04 -0.56
C PRO A 299 26.94 -1.25 -0.32
N PRO A 300 25.80 -1.94 -0.12
CA PRO A 300 24.56 -1.27 0.22
C PRO A 300 24.82 -0.34 1.41
N PRO A 301 24.22 0.86 1.43
CA PRO A 301 24.31 1.72 2.59
C PRO A 301 23.86 0.91 3.81
N ASP A 302 24.64 1.00 4.87
CA ASP A 302 24.33 0.33 6.13
C ASP A 302 22.99 0.87 6.64
N LEU A 303 21.94 0.05 6.59
CA LEU A 303 20.59 0.48 6.92
C LEU A 303 20.39 0.73 8.42
N GLU A 304 21.28 0.22 9.25
CA GLU A 304 21.34 0.56 10.67
C GLU A 304 21.86 1.99 10.89
N THR A 305 22.61 2.53 9.94
CA THR A 305 23.15 3.89 9.99
C THR A 305 22.43 4.89 9.08
N SER A 306 21.50 4.48 8.22
CA SER A 306 20.82 5.37 7.27
C SER A 306 19.65 6.17 7.83
N VAL A 307 19.39 6.14 9.12
CA VAL A 307 18.83 7.29 9.84
C VAL A 307 19.99 8.18 10.26
N ASP A 308 20.85 8.54 9.31
CA ASP A 308 21.81 9.60 9.51
C ASP A 308 21.06 10.95 9.43
N HIS A 309 20.41 11.28 10.52
CA HIS A 309 20.23 12.67 10.91
C HIS A 309 21.65 13.18 11.23
N GLY A 310 22.34 13.71 10.23
CA GLY A 310 23.67 14.26 10.22
C GLY A 310 24.45 14.10 11.53
N ARG A 311 25.55 13.37 11.50
CA ARG A 311 26.57 13.37 12.56
C ARG A 311 27.06 14.81 12.77
N GLY A 312 26.31 15.53 13.59
CA GLY A 312 26.63 16.91 13.95
C GLY A 312 25.82 17.31 15.16
N LYS A 313 26.31 16.99 16.35
CA LYS A 313 25.77 17.24 17.70
C LYS A 313 24.70 16.21 18.10
N GLU A 314 24.97 15.55 19.21
CA GLU A 314 24.06 14.73 20.02
C GLU A 314 22.63 15.27 19.92
N GLN A 315 21.76 14.54 19.21
CA GLN A 315 20.35 14.94 19.13
C GLN A 315 19.66 14.55 20.42
N SER A 316 19.73 15.45 21.40
CA SER A 316 18.95 15.37 22.62
C SER A 316 17.45 15.64 22.40
N ALA A 317 16.96 15.50 21.16
CA ALA A 317 15.59 15.88 20.82
C ALA A 317 14.98 15.01 19.72
N VAL A 318 13.73 14.59 19.94
CA VAL A 318 12.89 13.92 18.95
C VAL A 318 11.96 14.96 18.31
N THR A 319 12.04 15.09 16.99
CA THR A 319 11.24 16.04 16.22
C THR A 319 10.25 15.31 15.31
N ALA A 320 9.18 16.00 14.91
CA ALA A 320 8.21 15.48 13.95
C ALA A 320 8.88 15.32 12.57
N PRO A 321 8.88 14.12 11.97
CA PRO A 321 9.48 13.89 10.65
C PRO A 321 8.61 14.44 9.50
N MET A 322 7.33 14.71 9.77
CA MET A 322 6.33 15.18 8.81
C MET A 322 5.24 15.97 9.54
N PRO A 323 4.45 16.77 8.83
CA PRO A 323 3.25 17.38 9.39
C PRO A 323 2.22 16.30 9.76
N GLY A 324 1.51 16.50 10.88
CA GLY A 324 0.50 15.55 11.36
C GLY A 324 -0.16 16.03 12.64
N THR A 325 -0.97 15.16 13.24
CA THR A 325 -1.61 15.38 14.54
C THR A 325 -1.03 14.41 15.56
N VAL A 326 -0.71 14.89 16.74
CA VAL A 326 -0.27 14.06 17.87
C VAL A 326 -1.50 13.32 18.40
N ILE A 327 -1.55 11.99 18.24
CA ILE A 327 -2.68 11.20 18.73
C ILE A 327 -2.42 10.59 20.11
N ARG A 328 -1.15 10.35 20.45
CA ARG A 328 -0.76 9.89 21.80
C ARG A 328 0.59 10.47 22.22
N VAL A 329 0.69 10.76 23.49
CA VAL A 329 1.95 11.05 24.19
C VAL A 329 2.15 9.93 25.22
N LEU A 330 3.18 9.11 25.03
CA LEU A 330 3.41 7.87 25.78
C LEU A 330 4.40 8.02 26.93
N VAL A 331 4.98 9.22 27.09
CA VAL A 331 6.02 9.49 28.09
C VAL A 331 5.77 10.82 28.79
N SER A 332 6.29 10.95 30.00
CA SER A 332 6.27 12.15 30.81
C SER A 332 7.71 12.61 31.15
N PRO A 333 7.92 13.90 31.45
CA PRO A 333 9.21 14.36 31.92
C PRO A 333 9.68 13.56 33.15
N GLY A 334 10.91 13.05 33.11
CA GLY A 334 11.50 12.20 34.13
C GLY A 334 11.43 10.69 33.86
N ASP A 335 10.72 10.25 32.84
CA ASP A 335 10.65 8.83 32.48
C ASP A 335 11.98 8.35 31.89
N GLU A 336 12.43 7.15 32.33
CA GLU A 336 13.53 6.44 31.69
C GLU A 336 13.02 5.68 30.45
N VAL A 337 13.66 5.87 29.31
CA VAL A 337 13.28 5.26 28.03
C VAL A 337 14.41 4.43 27.45
N GLN A 338 14.05 3.31 26.81
CA GLN A 338 14.98 2.43 26.13
C GLN A 338 15.09 2.75 24.64
N PRO A 339 16.15 2.34 23.94
CA PRO A 339 16.24 2.45 22.51
C PRO A 339 15.05 1.81 21.83
N ARG A 340 14.45 2.50 20.83
CA ARG A 340 13.25 2.08 20.09
C ARG A 340 11.95 2.06 20.90
N GLN A 341 11.95 2.54 22.13
CA GLN A 341 10.70 2.72 22.89
C GLN A 341 9.89 3.87 22.29
N PRO A 342 8.61 3.66 21.93
CA PRO A 342 7.74 4.72 21.44
C PRO A 342 7.54 5.83 22.48
N LEU A 343 7.67 7.08 22.06
CA LEU A 343 7.51 8.28 22.89
C LEU A 343 6.24 9.05 22.56
N VAL A 344 5.98 9.23 21.28
CA VAL A 344 4.84 9.97 20.74
C VAL A 344 4.32 9.21 19.51
N VAL A 345 3.01 9.22 19.30
CA VAL A 345 2.39 8.69 18.09
C VAL A 345 1.79 9.85 17.31
N LEU A 346 2.24 10.02 16.06
CA LEU A 346 1.67 10.97 15.12
C LEU A 346 0.71 10.28 14.17
N GLU A 347 -0.43 10.90 13.90
CA GLU A 347 -1.29 10.57 12.78
C GLU A 347 -1.02 11.55 11.64
N ALA A 348 -0.73 11.01 10.47
CA ALA A 348 -0.62 11.77 9.23
C ALA A 348 -1.21 10.94 8.09
N MET A 349 -2.09 11.52 7.29
CA MET A 349 -2.68 10.89 6.10
C MET A 349 -3.25 9.49 6.38
N LYS A 350 -4.01 9.35 7.49
CA LYS A 350 -4.62 8.09 7.98
C LYS A 350 -3.62 6.99 8.38
N MET A 351 -2.38 7.35 8.65
CA MET A 351 -1.37 6.43 9.16
C MET A 351 -0.89 6.87 10.53
N GLU A 352 -0.87 5.94 11.48
CA GLU A 352 -0.25 6.14 12.78
C GLU A 352 1.25 5.82 12.70
N THR A 353 2.08 6.77 13.10
CA THR A 353 3.53 6.64 13.07
C THR A 353 4.08 6.82 14.48
N PRO A 354 4.50 5.74 15.17
CA PRO A 354 5.17 5.86 16.45
C PRO A 354 6.59 6.44 16.26
N LEU A 355 6.88 7.49 16.99
CA LEU A 355 8.22 8.08 17.08
C LEU A 355 8.91 7.56 18.33
N ALA A 356 10.04 6.91 18.15
CA ALA A 356 10.72 6.17 19.20
C ALA A 356 12.01 6.86 19.64
N SER A 357 12.46 6.55 20.86
CA SER A 357 13.77 6.99 21.34
C SER A 357 14.89 6.37 20.51
N PRO A 358 15.86 7.16 20.06
CA PRO A 358 17.03 6.66 19.34
C PRO A 358 18.04 5.91 20.23
N TYR A 359 18.06 6.19 21.54
CA TYR A 359 18.97 5.60 22.53
C TYR A 359 18.30 5.52 23.92
N ALA A 360 18.96 4.89 24.89
CA ALA A 360 18.51 4.89 26.28
C ALA A 360 18.75 6.29 26.89
N ALA A 361 17.72 6.90 27.46
CA ALA A 361 17.74 8.28 27.92
C ALA A 361 16.71 8.52 29.02
N VAL A 362 16.77 9.71 29.63
CA VAL A 362 15.69 10.24 30.47
C VAL A 362 14.95 11.32 29.67
N VAL A 363 13.62 11.32 29.72
CA VAL A 363 12.80 12.37 29.11
C VAL A 363 12.96 13.66 29.90
N ARG A 364 13.58 14.67 29.27
CA ARG A 364 13.79 15.98 29.86
C ARG A 364 12.52 16.82 29.82
N ALA A 365 11.89 16.89 28.65
CA ALA A 365 10.67 17.66 28.44
C ALA A 365 9.84 17.07 27.29
N VAL A 366 8.51 17.26 27.39
CA VAL A 366 7.55 16.97 26.34
C VAL A 366 6.93 18.29 25.90
N HIS A 367 6.99 18.61 24.61
CA HIS A 367 6.60 19.91 24.05
C HIS A 367 5.28 19.91 23.31
N VAL A 368 4.59 18.76 23.28
CA VAL A 368 3.33 18.57 22.56
C VAL A 368 2.30 17.90 23.44
N GLU A 369 1.04 18.14 23.13
CA GLU A 369 -0.11 17.52 23.76
C GLU A 369 -0.88 16.67 22.74
N GLU A 370 -1.67 15.70 23.21
CA GLU A 370 -2.58 14.94 22.36
C GLU A 370 -3.59 15.86 21.67
N GLY A 371 -3.81 15.69 20.38
CA GLY A 371 -4.63 16.56 19.54
C GLY A 371 -3.88 17.75 18.92
N ALA A 372 -2.62 17.99 19.28
CA ALA A 372 -1.85 19.08 18.70
C ALA A 372 -1.47 18.81 17.24
N ALA A 373 -1.71 19.79 16.36
CA ALA A 373 -1.20 19.75 14.99
C ALA A 373 0.27 20.21 14.96
N VAL A 374 1.13 19.45 14.31
CA VAL A 374 2.57 19.71 14.21
C VAL A 374 3.01 19.77 12.76
N THR A 375 4.07 20.53 12.50
CA THR A 375 4.76 20.58 11.20
C THR A 375 6.06 19.78 11.24
N ALA A 376 6.59 19.41 10.07
CA ALA A 376 7.91 18.77 9.99
C ALA A 376 8.97 19.60 10.72
N GLY A 377 9.79 18.95 11.54
CA GLY A 377 10.82 19.60 12.35
C GLY A 377 10.32 20.17 13.69
N THR A 378 9.02 20.13 14.00
CA THR A 378 8.49 20.52 15.32
C THR A 378 9.12 19.65 16.40
N LEU A 379 9.68 20.28 17.44
CA LEU A 379 10.24 19.59 18.60
C LEU A 379 9.12 18.94 19.41
N LEU A 380 9.23 17.64 19.67
CA LEU A 380 8.23 16.84 20.37
C LEU A 380 8.67 16.47 21.78
N VAL A 381 9.86 15.85 21.88
CA VAL A 381 10.42 15.36 23.14
C VAL A 381 11.90 15.70 23.22
N GLU A 382 12.35 16.23 24.34
CA GLU A 382 13.76 16.38 24.67
C GLU A 382 14.22 15.20 25.52
N LEU A 383 15.38 14.66 25.19
CA LEU A 383 16.01 13.54 25.87
C LEU A 383 17.33 14.01 26.51
N GLU A 384 17.66 13.45 27.66
CA GLU A 384 18.91 13.66 28.38
C GLU A 384 19.56 12.30 28.64
N GLU A 385 20.88 12.16 28.40
CA GLU A 385 21.64 10.92 28.63
C GLU A 385 21.83 10.62 30.13
#